data_32efd146bf5c1e36398775df70f138fb
#
_entry.id   32efd146bf5c1e36398775df70f138fb
#
_cell.length_a   1.000
_cell.length_b   1.000
_cell.length_c   1.000
_cell.angle_alpha   90.00
_cell.angle_beta   90.00
_cell.angle_gamma   90.00
#
_symmetry.space_group_name_H-M   'P 1'
#
loop_
_entity.id
_entity.type
_entity.pdbx_description
1 polymer ?
#
loop_
_entity_poly.entity_id
_entity_poly.type
_entity_poly.pdbx_seq_one_letter_code
_entity_poly.pdbx_strand_id
1 'polypeptide(L)'
;MITLSNRGRRRGAALAAGLMLLPLGTAWAADPPAAPDPLVAPSPPGQPTMRTLNTKTTTRLWGADPYAQAVAVTQHLWTAARPANAPGENDNVPDRPWGIVLVTADDPLAAISAVPLVHFPDDAPILFVTKTGIPQITQDEIKRLGPTGISRNNNLDVIVVGEAANPGVLRDLDALKLKHDEITAPDVFQLADKIDQYYGRVSNPDTGVPAMGGTASSGGNGMMNVMVGSSEAWQYMLPATHWASHMATGLFWVTHDTVPEATVNALKRRRGMAHIYVLGGPDQVSAAVVQQLSQYGSVSRIDNDDPIAFNKPPKNDPVSSAIAFAKMWDPMGMVGWNITGPGHGFTLVNVNDWQAAVASAPLSHIGFHAPLLLTDNADTLPKALEDYFTMVAPSYLNTPAQGPYNMTYVLGTFAQVSWPQQAKVDFISEMSNRRVWKQETGSMYSAGTP
;
A
#
# COMPACT_ATOMS: atom_id res chain seq x y z
N MET A 1 32.29 -83.74 -6.56
CA MET A 1 32.91 -84.05 -7.86
C MET A 1 33.56 -82.74 -8.32
N ILE A 2 34.81 -82.60 -8.11
CA ILE A 2 35.83 -82.62 -9.17
C ILE A 2 35.78 -81.28 -9.95
N THR A 3 36.80 -80.49 -10.12
CA THR A 3 38.24 -80.36 -9.80
C THR A 3 38.73 -79.04 -10.40
N LEU A 4 39.56 -78.28 -9.68
CA LEU A 4 40.92 -77.82 -10.02
C LEU A 4 41.05 -77.09 -11.40
N SER A 5 41.78 -76.02 -11.56
CA SER A 5 43.19 -75.72 -11.14
C SER A 5 43.48 -74.24 -11.61
N ASN A 6 44.06 -73.40 -10.87
CA ASN A 6 45.46 -73.14 -10.57
C ASN A 6 46.26 -72.31 -11.60
N ARG A 7 46.94 -71.33 -11.03
CA ARG A 7 48.21 -70.67 -11.37
C ARG A 7 48.18 -69.33 -12.15
N GLY A 8 48.73 -68.38 -11.49
CA GLY A 8 49.79 -67.53 -11.97
C GLY A 8 50.05 -66.26 -11.22
N ARG A 9 51.00 -66.28 -10.34
CA ARG A 9 51.55 -65.11 -9.64
C ARG A 9 52.18 -64.12 -10.61
N ARG A 10 51.98 -62.81 -10.33
CA ARG A 10 53.10 -61.84 -10.34
C ARG A 10 52.80 -60.67 -9.42
N ARG A 11 53.75 -60.33 -8.55
CA ARG A 11 53.80 -59.20 -7.63
C ARG A 11 54.03 -57.92 -8.39
N GLY A 12 53.36 -56.83 -8.03
CA GLY A 12 53.70 -55.45 -8.42
C GLY A 12 53.17 -54.57 -7.31
N ALA A 13 54.08 -53.98 -6.53
CA ALA A 13 53.75 -52.96 -5.56
C ALA A 13 53.36 -51.69 -6.25
N ALA A 14 52.23 -51.07 -5.87
CA ALA A 14 51.87 -49.70 -6.26
C ALA A 14 51.45 -48.94 -5.03
N LEU A 15 52.08 -47.80 -4.85
CA LEU A 15 51.84 -46.81 -3.80
C LEU A 15 50.34 -46.41 -3.73
N ALA A 16 49.83 -46.45 -2.52
CA ALA A 16 48.54 -45.79 -2.21
C ALA A 16 48.78 -44.28 -2.06
N ALA A 17 48.41 -43.52 -3.07
CA ALA A 17 48.20 -42.07 -2.93
C ALA A 17 46.74 -41.86 -2.48
N GLY A 18 46.56 -41.51 -1.21
CA GLY A 18 45.25 -41.11 -0.69
C GLY A 18 44.82 -39.77 -1.30
N LEU A 19 43.86 -39.81 -2.21
CA LEU A 19 43.14 -38.64 -2.63
C LEU A 19 42.08 -38.34 -1.58
N MET A 20 42.31 -37.32 -0.75
CA MET A 20 41.24 -36.69 0.04
C MET A 20 40.29 -36.01 -0.96
N LEU A 21 39.14 -36.59 -1.20
CA LEU A 21 37.99 -35.91 -1.79
C LEU A 21 37.44 -34.92 -0.77
N LEU A 22 37.83 -33.66 -0.88
CA LEU A 22 37.07 -32.57 -0.28
C LEU A 22 35.68 -32.53 -0.95
N PRO A 23 34.59 -32.39 -0.19
CA PRO A 23 33.29 -32.14 -0.81
C PRO A 23 33.36 -30.83 -1.54
N LEU A 24 33.26 -30.84 -2.86
CA LEU A 24 32.95 -29.67 -3.66
C LEU A 24 31.56 -29.19 -3.19
N GLY A 25 31.57 -28.20 -2.30
CA GLY A 25 30.39 -27.43 -2.04
C GLY A 25 29.89 -26.91 -3.39
N THR A 26 28.67 -27.34 -3.75
CA THR A 26 27.95 -26.72 -4.84
C THR A 26 27.78 -25.26 -4.48
N ALA A 27 28.67 -24.38 -4.96
CA ALA A 27 28.38 -22.98 -5.04
C ALA A 27 27.12 -22.90 -5.91
N TRP A 28 26.04 -22.55 -5.29
CA TRP A 28 24.84 -22.13 -6.01
C TRP A 28 25.33 -20.95 -6.86
N ALA A 29 25.42 -21.15 -8.15
CA ALA A 29 25.61 -20.05 -9.07
C ALA A 29 24.42 -19.11 -8.79
N ALA A 30 24.73 -17.89 -8.37
CA ALA A 30 23.70 -16.85 -8.33
C ALA A 30 23.03 -16.86 -9.69
N ASP A 31 21.69 -16.91 -9.69
CA ASP A 31 20.97 -16.80 -10.93
C ASP A 31 21.51 -15.58 -11.71
N PRO A 32 21.74 -15.72 -13.02
CA PRO A 32 22.18 -14.59 -13.79
C PRO A 32 21.18 -13.44 -13.56
N PRO A 33 21.65 -12.19 -13.40
CA PRO A 33 20.76 -11.07 -13.21
C PRO A 33 19.69 -11.13 -14.30
N ALA A 34 18.43 -11.02 -13.90
CA ALA A 34 17.30 -11.04 -14.83
C ALA A 34 17.61 -10.06 -15.97
N ALA A 35 17.43 -10.50 -17.22
CA ALA A 35 17.63 -9.61 -18.35
C ALA A 35 16.82 -8.33 -18.11
N PRO A 36 17.41 -7.14 -18.39
CA PRO A 36 16.70 -5.90 -18.22
C PRO A 36 15.40 -5.96 -19.01
N ASP A 37 14.30 -5.55 -18.37
CA ASP A 37 12.99 -5.52 -19.01
C ASP A 37 13.09 -4.68 -20.29
N PRO A 38 12.85 -5.26 -21.49
CA PRO A 38 13.01 -4.56 -22.76
C PRO A 38 12.07 -3.35 -22.91
N LEU A 39 11.06 -3.25 -22.05
CA LEU A 39 10.08 -2.16 -22.05
C LEU A 39 10.51 -0.97 -21.16
N VAL A 40 11.55 -1.14 -20.38
CA VAL A 40 12.07 -0.07 -19.50
C VAL A 40 13.44 0.39 -20.00
N ALA A 41 13.49 1.61 -20.53
CA ALA A 41 14.75 2.21 -20.92
C ALA A 41 15.68 2.33 -19.68
N PRO A 42 16.95 1.97 -19.79
CA PRO A 42 17.91 2.15 -18.70
C PRO A 42 18.02 3.63 -18.36
N SER A 43 18.03 3.94 -17.06
CA SER A 43 18.29 5.32 -16.62
C SER A 43 19.68 5.74 -17.02
N PRO A 44 19.88 6.96 -17.52
CA PRO A 44 21.21 7.49 -17.80
C PRO A 44 22.10 7.49 -16.53
N PRO A 45 23.41 7.34 -16.66
CA PRO A 45 24.32 7.40 -15.51
C PRO A 45 24.14 8.70 -14.70
N GLY A 46 24.04 8.59 -13.39
CA GLY A 46 23.89 9.74 -12.49
C GLY A 46 22.46 10.27 -12.34
N GLN A 47 21.48 9.65 -12.97
CA GLN A 47 20.05 9.96 -12.77
C GLN A 47 19.46 9.13 -11.62
N PRO A 48 18.37 9.62 -11.00
CA PRO A 48 17.64 8.85 -9.99
C PRO A 48 17.28 7.45 -10.48
N THR A 49 17.31 6.49 -9.57
CA THR A 49 16.98 5.08 -9.88
C THR A 49 15.49 4.84 -10.08
N MET A 50 14.65 5.87 -9.90
CA MET A 50 13.21 5.76 -10.14
C MET A 50 12.94 5.41 -11.60
N ARG A 51 12.19 4.35 -11.79
CA ARG A 51 11.73 3.91 -13.11
C ARG A 51 10.23 4.06 -13.19
N THR A 52 9.80 4.84 -14.15
CA THR A 52 8.38 4.98 -14.49
C THR A 52 8.17 4.53 -15.93
N LEU A 53 7.12 3.80 -16.18
CA LEU A 53 6.63 3.56 -17.51
C LEU A 53 5.28 4.26 -17.65
N ASN A 54 5.30 5.36 -18.39
CA ASN A 54 4.12 6.19 -18.63
C ASN A 54 3.46 5.80 -19.95
N THR A 55 2.15 5.67 -19.94
CA THR A 55 1.31 5.62 -21.14
C THR A 55 0.45 6.89 -21.19
N LYS A 56 -0.61 6.89 -21.99
CA LYS A 56 -1.52 8.03 -22.09
C LYS A 56 -2.23 8.34 -20.77
N THR A 57 -2.62 7.29 -20.03
CA THR A 57 -3.45 7.37 -18.83
C THR A 57 -2.90 6.56 -17.67
N THR A 58 -1.75 5.91 -17.79
CA THR A 58 -1.14 5.16 -16.72
C THR A 58 0.30 5.58 -16.47
N THR A 59 0.70 5.55 -15.20
CA THR A 59 2.08 5.76 -14.76
C THR A 59 2.50 4.58 -13.89
N ARG A 60 3.56 3.87 -14.28
CA ARG A 60 4.09 2.79 -13.47
C ARG A 60 5.18 3.31 -12.53
N LEU A 61 4.97 3.05 -11.23
CA LEU A 61 5.96 3.25 -10.18
C LEU A 61 6.40 1.88 -9.67
N TRP A 62 7.69 1.56 -9.75
CA TRP A 62 8.17 0.25 -9.34
C TRP A 62 9.62 0.26 -8.85
N GLY A 63 9.95 -0.72 -8.03
CA GLY A 63 11.28 -1.04 -7.59
C GLY A 63 11.53 -2.55 -7.69
N ALA A 64 12.81 -2.94 -7.68
CA ALA A 64 13.20 -4.36 -7.78
C ALA A 64 12.86 -5.14 -6.49
N ASP A 65 12.67 -4.44 -5.39
CA ASP A 65 12.36 -4.95 -4.07
C ASP A 65 11.48 -3.96 -3.30
N PRO A 66 10.94 -4.29 -2.12
CA PRO A 66 10.08 -3.41 -1.35
C PRO A 66 10.72 -2.06 -0.99
N TYR A 67 12.02 -2.03 -0.74
CA TYR A 67 12.76 -0.81 -0.40
C TYR A 67 12.81 0.15 -1.58
N ALA A 68 13.23 -0.36 -2.74
CA ALA A 68 13.23 0.39 -4.00
C ALA A 68 11.82 0.80 -4.44
N GLN A 69 10.80 -0.03 -4.17
CA GLN A 69 9.42 0.29 -4.46
C GLN A 69 8.93 1.51 -3.65
N ALA A 70 9.21 1.55 -2.35
CA ALA A 70 8.86 2.68 -1.50
C ALA A 70 9.62 3.96 -1.93
N VAL A 71 10.90 3.83 -2.26
CA VAL A 71 11.71 4.94 -2.79
C VAL A 71 11.15 5.48 -4.12
N ALA A 72 10.70 4.61 -5.02
CA ALA A 72 10.10 5.07 -6.28
C ALA A 72 8.84 5.93 -6.05
N VAL A 73 8.03 5.60 -5.05
CA VAL A 73 6.83 6.37 -4.68
C VAL A 73 7.24 7.72 -4.06
N THR A 74 8.18 7.73 -3.11
CA THR A 74 8.59 8.96 -2.45
C THR A 74 9.28 9.94 -3.40
N GLN A 75 10.10 9.44 -4.34
CA GLN A 75 10.71 10.25 -5.38
C GLN A 75 9.70 10.86 -6.36
N HIS A 76 8.57 10.18 -6.55
CA HIS A 76 7.49 10.72 -7.37
C HIS A 76 6.71 11.84 -6.66
N LEU A 77 6.53 11.74 -5.35
CA LEU A 77 5.66 12.65 -4.58
C LEU A 77 6.41 13.84 -3.99
N TRP A 78 7.60 13.62 -3.43
CA TRP A 78 8.39 14.67 -2.79
C TRP A 78 9.60 15.01 -3.63
N THR A 79 9.58 16.18 -4.26
CA THR A 79 10.67 16.62 -5.14
C THR A 79 11.96 16.91 -4.39
N ALA A 80 11.85 17.35 -3.12
CA ALA A 80 12.98 17.76 -2.28
C ALA A 80 13.91 18.77 -2.98
N ALA A 81 13.35 19.62 -3.82
CA ALA A 81 14.09 20.54 -4.67
C ALA A 81 14.64 21.74 -3.88
N ARG A 82 13.91 22.20 -2.86
CA ARG A 82 14.36 23.26 -1.98
C ARG A 82 15.34 22.72 -0.91
N PRO A 83 16.30 23.52 -0.42
CA PRO A 83 17.06 23.15 0.75
C PRO A 83 16.17 22.81 1.95
N ALA A 84 16.55 21.84 2.77
CA ALA A 84 15.75 21.36 3.91
C ALA A 84 15.42 22.47 4.93
N ASN A 85 16.19 23.55 4.98
CA ASN A 85 16.04 24.70 5.87
C ASN A 85 15.59 25.97 5.16
N ALA A 86 15.11 25.87 3.92
CA ALA A 86 14.56 27.03 3.22
C ALA A 86 13.33 27.55 3.98
N PRO A 87 13.13 28.90 4.05
CA PRO A 87 11.93 29.48 4.62
C PRO A 87 10.69 28.89 3.93
N GLY A 88 9.72 28.43 4.72
CA GLY A 88 8.51 27.79 4.22
C GLY A 88 7.71 28.69 3.28
N GLU A 89 7.39 28.18 2.13
CA GLU A 89 6.20 28.58 1.42
C GLU A 89 5.03 27.80 2.00
N ASN A 90 3.83 28.29 1.75
CA ASN A 90 2.56 27.77 2.21
C ASN A 90 2.55 26.22 2.35
N ASP A 91 2.54 25.73 3.57
CA ASP A 91 2.83 24.33 3.96
C ASP A 91 1.78 23.29 3.55
N ASN A 92 0.79 23.65 2.71
CA ASN A 92 -0.28 22.73 2.34
C ASN A 92 0.15 21.61 1.39
N VAL A 93 1.28 21.78 0.68
CA VAL A 93 1.90 20.70 -0.11
C VAL A 93 3.43 20.91 -0.06
N PRO A 94 4.10 20.44 0.98
CA PRO A 94 5.53 20.60 1.12
C PRO A 94 6.26 19.78 0.04
N ASP A 95 7.39 20.29 -0.45
CA ASP A 95 8.28 19.52 -1.32
C ASP A 95 9.12 18.50 -0.55
N ARG A 96 9.04 18.53 0.79
CA ARG A 96 9.66 17.59 1.73
C ARG A 96 8.62 17.14 2.76
N PRO A 97 8.66 15.88 3.21
CA PRO A 97 7.77 15.42 4.27
C PRO A 97 8.14 16.07 5.61
N TRP A 98 7.19 16.11 6.53
CA TRP A 98 7.48 16.54 7.89
C TRP A 98 8.17 15.45 8.70
N GLY A 99 7.71 14.21 8.56
CA GLY A 99 8.33 13.05 9.19
C GLY A 99 8.57 11.92 8.20
N ILE A 100 9.08 10.81 8.71
CA ILE A 100 9.21 9.53 8.00
C ILE A 100 8.75 8.42 8.93
N VAL A 101 7.97 7.48 8.42
CA VAL A 101 7.59 6.27 9.15
C VAL A 101 8.42 5.10 8.65
N LEU A 102 9.05 4.37 9.57
CA LEU A 102 9.82 3.17 9.27
C LEU A 102 9.08 1.93 9.78
N VAL A 103 8.90 0.94 8.90
CA VAL A 103 8.32 -0.37 9.20
C VAL A 103 9.19 -1.48 8.59
N THR A 104 9.11 -2.70 9.09
CA THR A 104 9.80 -3.83 8.45
C THR A 104 9.07 -4.30 7.20
N ALA A 105 9.81 -4.78 6.21
CA ALA A 105 9.25 -5.24 4.93
C ALA A 105 8.61 -6.65 4.99
N ASP A 106 8.53 -7.27 6.16
CA ASP A 106 8.04 -8.64 6.37
C ASP A 106 6.86 -8.74 7.34
N ASP A 107 6.32 -7.61 7.82
CA ASP A 107 5.14 -7.57 8.70
C ASP A 107 4.00 -6.73 8.07
N PRO A 108 3.08 -7.37 7.34
CA PRO A 108 1.97 -6.65 6.71
C PRO A 108 1.02 -5.99 7.72
N LEU A 109 0.81 -6.62 8.88
CA LEU A 109 -0.14 -6.12 9.86
C LEU A 109 0.38 -4.83 10.53
N ALA A 110 1.65 -4.82 10.93
CA ALA A 110 2.27 -3.62 11.49
C ALA A 110 2.34 -2.48 10.45
N ALA A 111 2.71 -2.81 9.20
CA ALA A 111 2.82 -1.83 8.13
C ALA A 111 1.46 -1.19 7.78
N ILE A 112 0.40 -1.99 7.66
CA ILE A 112 -0.96 -1.48 7.45
C ILE A 112 -1.39 -0.62 8.63
N SER A 113 -1.12 -1.04 9.88
CA SER A 113 -1.46 -0.29 11.08
C SER A 113 -0.78 1.08 11.14
N ALA A 114 0.41 1.22 10.54
CA ALA A 114 1.17 2.47 10.54
C ALA A 114 0.65 3.53 9.55
N VAL A 115 -0.18 3.15 8.58
CA VAL A 115 -0.61 4.06 7.51
C VAL A 115 -1.33 5.33 7.97
N PRO A 116 -2.12 5.35 9.05
CA PRO A 116 -2.69 6.61 9.56
C PRO A 116 -1.66 7.72 9.83
N LEU A 117 -0.39 7.35 10.08
CA LEU A 117 0.72 8.30 10.28
C LEU A 117 1.18 9.01 8.99
N VAL A 118 0.68 8.58 7.82
CA VAL A 118 0.92 9.30 6.54
C VAL A 118 0.18 10.63 6.51
N HIS A 119 -0.99 10.70 7.16
CA HIS A 119 -1.81 11.91 7.18
C HIS A 119 -1.25 12.97 8.15
N PHE A 120 -1.70 14.23 7.96
CA PHE A 120 -1.44 15.29 8.95
C PHE A 120 -1.75 14.82 10.38
N PRO A 121 -0.93 15.13 11.42
CA PRO A 121 0.15 16.12 11.42
C PRO A 121 1.54 15.56 11.15
N ASP A 122 1.67 14.29 10.79
CA ASP A 122 2.98 13.67 10.58
C ASP A 122 3.47 13.87 9.15
N ASP A 123 2.54 13.88 8.18
CA ASP A 123 2.81 14.08 6.75
C ASP A 123 4.03 13.26 6.29
N ALA A 124 4.00 11.96 6.63
CA ALA A 124 5.15 11.10 6.62
C ALA A 124 5.00 9.93 5.63
N PRO A 125 5.90 9.78 4.64
CA PRO A 125 5.93 8.56 3.84
C PRO A 125 6.30 7.35 4.70
N ILE A 126 5.85 6.16 4.26
CA ILE A 126 6.29 4.89 4.82
C ILE A 126 7.48 4.38 4.00
N LEU A 127 8.60 4.14 4.67
CA LEU A 127 9.78 3.49 4.11
C LEU A 127 10.03 2.17 4.84
N PHE A 128 10.57 1.21 4.11
CA PHE A 128 10.86 -0.10 4.67
C PHE A 128 12.29 -0.24 5.18
N VAL A 129 12.42 -1.02 6.25
CA VAL A 129 13.70 -1.42 6.86
C VAL A 129 13.77 -2.92 7.05
N THR A 130 14.96 -3.43 7.36
CA THR A 130 15.15 -4.83 7.76
C THR A 130 15.05 -4.99 9.28
N LYS A 131 15.00 -6.24 9.75
CA LYS A 131 15.10 -6.54 11.20
C LYS A 131 16.48 -6.29 11.81
N THR A 132 17.44 -5.79 11.03
CA THR A 132 18.82 -5.60 11.49
C THR A 132 19.43 -4.24 11.17
N GLY A 133 18.73 -3.37 10.43
CA GLY A 133 19.21 -2.04 10.07
C GLY A 133 18.45 -1.44 8.88
N ILE A 134 18.86 -0.24 8.51
CA ILE A 134 18.28 0.51 7.39
C ILE A 134 19.07 0.20 6.11
N PRO A 135 18.46 -0.39 5.06
CA PRO A 135 19.12 -0.60 3.78
C PRO A 135 19.69 0.70 3.19
N GLN A 136 20.81 0.61 2.48
CA GLN A 136 21.47 1.78 1.93
C GLN A 136 20.56 2.65 1.06
N ILE A 137 19.72 2.02 0.21
CA ILE A 137 18.77 2.74 -0.65
C ILE A 137 17.76 3.54 0.19
N THR A 138 17.29 3.00 1.31
CA THR A 138 16.40 3.69 2.25
C THR A 138 17.13 4.82 2.98
N GLN A 139 18.37 4.60 3.43
CA GLN A 139 19.18 5.65 4.04
C GLN A 139 19.42 6.84 3.09
N ASP A 140 19.71 6.56 1.83
CA ASP A 140 19.97 7.59 0.81
C ASP A 140 18.68 8.36 0.52
N GLU A 141 17.54 7.69 0.51
CA GLU A 141 16.25 8.35 0.34
C GLU A 141 15.87 9.21 1.55
N ILE A 142 16.09 8.75 2.77
CA ILE A 142 15.90 9.55 4.00
C ILE A 142 16.73 10.84 3.94
N LYS A 143 17.99 10.74 3.52
CA LYS A 143 18.87 11.93 3.33
C LYS A 143 18.34 12.88 2.24
N ARG A 144 17.86 12.32 1.13
CA ARG A 144 17.27 13.11 0.03
C ARG A 144 16.02 13.84 0.49
N LEU A 145 15.11 13.12 1.14
CA LEU A 145 13.87 13.68 1.67
C LEU A 145 14.17 14.78 2.70
N GLY A 146 15.10 14.55 3.62
CA GLY A 146 15.47 15.50 4.66
C GLY A 146 14.23 16.03 5.38
N PRO A 147 13.56 15.22 6.21
CA PRO A 147 12.30 15.59 6.85
C PRO A 147 12.46 16.91 7.62
N THR A 148 11.42 17.74 7.62
CA THR A 148 11.49 19.08 8.22
C THR A 148 11.12 19.09 9.70
N GLY A 149 10.68 17.95 10.22
CA GLY A 149 10.28 17.73 11.61
C GLY A 149 8.77 17.86 11.82
N ILE A 150 8.18 16.90 12.53
CA ILE A 150 6.77 16.89 12.94
C ILE A 150 6.58 17.94 14.05
N SER A 151 6.12 19.12 13.68
CA SER A 151 6.06 20.28 14.59
C SER A 151 5.21 20.02 15.84
N ARG A 152 4.15 19.23 15.73
CA ARG A 152 3.28 18.85 16.87
C ARG A 152 3.87 17.75 17.77
N ASN A 153 5.01 17.19 17.37
CA ASN A 153 5.75 16.22 18.17
C ASN A 153 7.24 16.62 18.29
N ASN A 154 7.50 17.81 18.84
CA ASN A 154 8.83 18.31 19.15
C ASN A 154 9.83 18.30 17.96
N ASN A 155 9.34 18.50 16.74
CA ASN A 155 10.09 18.39 15.52
C ASN A 155 10.79 17.02 15.40
N LEU A 156 10.02 15.96 15.59
CA LEU A 156 10.45 14.58 15.39
C LEU A 156 10.65 14.33 13.88
N ASP A 157 11.74 13.65 13.53
CA ASP A 157 12.06 13.36 12.11
C ASP A 157 11.55 11.99 11.68
N VAL A 158 11.57 11.00 12.59
CA VAL A 158 11.26 9.59 12.25
C VAL A 158 10.42 8.93 13.32
N ILE A 159 9.39 8.21 12.89
CA ILE A 159 8.59 7.29 13.74
C ILE A 159 8.95 5.87 13.35
N VAL A 160 9.42 5.08 14.31
CA VAL A 160 9.81 3.68 14.09
C VAL A 160 8.72 2.77 14.65
N VAL A 161 8.13 1.91 13.82
CA VAL A 161 6.93 1.14 14.19
C VAL A 161 7.22 -0.36 14.23
N GLY A 162 6.75 -1.01 15.30
CA GLY A 162 6.82 -2.45 15.46
C GLY A 162 8.26 -2.99 15.52
N GLU A 163 8.55 -4.08 14.83
CA GLU A 163 9.89 -4.70 14.80
C GLU A 163 10.96 -3.85 14.08
N ALA A 164 10.57 -2.76 13.42
CA ALA A 164 11.54 -1.81 12.91
C ALA A 164 12.32 -1.12 14.04
N ALA A 165 11.77 -1.03 15.26
CA ALA A 165 12.44 -0.54 16.45
C ALA A 165 13.46 -1.57 16.99
N ASN A 166 14.48 -1.87 16.18
CA ASN A 166 15.55 -2.79 16.55
C ASN A 166 16.90 -2.06 16.66
N PRO A 167 17.87 -2.64 17.39
CA PRO A 167 19.13 -1.97 17.67
C PRO A 167 19.91 -1.51 16.43
N GLY A 168 19.73 -2.21 15.30
CA GLY A 168 20.39 -1.85 14.04
C GLY A 168 19.80 -0.58 13.43
N VAL A 169 18.47 -0.51 13.32
CA VAL A 169 17.76 0.67 12.81
C VAL A 169 18.01 1.89 13.69
N LEU A 170 17.90 1.75 15.02
CA LEU A 170 18.12 2.86 15.95
C LEU A 170 19.55 3.41 15.86
N ARG A 171 20.55 2.53 15.84
CA ARG A 171 21.94 2.93 15.62
C ARG A 171 22.14 3.68 14.30
N ASP A 172 21.49 3.23 13.22
CA ASP A 172 21.60 3.86 11.91
C ASP A 172 20.95 5.25 11.91
N LEU A 173 19.82 5.43 12.62
CA LEU A 173 19.17 6.74 12.83
C LEU A 173 20.02 7.69 13.67
N ASP A 174 20.67 7.20 14.73
CA ASP A 174 21.62 7.97 15.55
C ASP A 174 22.80 8.44 14.70
N ALA A 175 23.35 7.57 13.85
CA ALA A 175 24.42 7.93 12.92
C ALA A 175 23.99 8.98 11.91
N LEU A 176 22.74 8.99 11.48
CA LEU A 176 22.13 10.00 10.63
C LEU A 176 21.76 11.29 11.40
N LYS A 177 21.83 11.28 12.72
CA LYS A 177 21.47 12.40 13.62
C LYS A 177 20.00 12.82 13.49
N LEU A 178 19.11 11.87 13.27
CA LEU A 178 17.68 12.09 13.17
C LEU A 178 17.00 11.87 14.53
N LYS A 179 16.12 12.78 14.90
CA LYS A 179 15.26 12.61 16.08
C LYS A 179 14.23 11.55 15.78
N HIS A 180 14.18 10.51 16.58
CA HIS A 180 13.24 9.41 16.39
C HIS A 180 12.48 9.04 17.65
N ASP A 181 11.31 8.45 17.48
CA ASP A 181 10.47 7.87 18.53
C ASP A 181 9.95 6.50 18.08
N GLU A 182 9.64 5.65 19.04
CA GLU A 182 9.29 4.25 18.79
C GLU A 182 7.84 3.98 19.21
N ILE A 183 7.08 3.34 18.32
CA ILE A 183 5.74 2.81 18.63
C ILE A 183 5.81 1.29 18.52
N THR A 184 5.96 0.63 19.65
CA THR A 184 6.09 -0.83 19.73
C THR A 184 5.02 -1.44 20.63
N ALA A 185 4.63 -2.68 20.37
CA ALA A 185 3.68 -3.43 21.17
C ALA A 185 3.94 -4.94 21.07
N PRO A 186 3.43 -5.75 22.02
CA PRO A 186 3.58 -7.21 22.01
C PRO A 186 2.85 -7.89 20.84
N ASP A 187 1.78 -7.29 20.34
CA ASP A 187 0.97 -7.81 19.24
C ASP A 187 0.38 -6.66 18.40
N VAL A 188 -0.17 -7.00 17.23
CA VAL A 188 -0.71 -6.03 16.29
C VAL A 188 -1.95 -5.30 16.82
N PHE A 189 -2.74 -5.93 17.67
CA PHE A 189 -3.95 -5.30 18.23
C PHE A 189 -3.56 -4.15 19.15
N GLN A 190 -2.58 -4.38 20.02
CA GLN A 190 -2.01 -3.35 20.89
C GLN A 190 -1.20 -2.32 20.10
N LEU A 191 -0.52 -2.74 19.02
CA LEU A 191 0.21 -1.81 18.15
C LEU A 191 -0.74 -0.80 17.48
N ALA A 192 -1.83 -1.28 16.90
CA ALA A 192 -2.86 -0.42 16.31
C ALA A 192 -3.47 0.55 17.32
N ASP A 193 -3.73 0.08 18.55
CA ASP A 193 -4.23 0.92 19.65
C ASP A 193 -3.21 2.01 20.05
N LYS A 194 -1.92 1.68 20.14
CA LYS A 194 -0.86 2.66 20.44
C LYS A 194 -0.68 3.70 19.33
N ILE A 195 -0.78 3.30 18.06
CA ILE A 195 -0.74 4.22 16.93
C ILE A 195 -1.91 5.19 17.00
N ASP A 196 -3.12 4.71 17.28
CA ASP A 196 -4.31 5.54 17.45
C ASP A 196 -4.16 6.53 18.62
N GLN A 197 -3.60 6.08 19.75
CA GLN A 197 -3.29 6.96 20.89
C GLN A 197 -2.26 8.02 20.54
N TYR A 198 -1.18 7.63 19.87
CA TYR A 198 -0.16 8.57 19.39
C TYR A 198 -0.78 9.60 18.47
N TYR A 199 -1.46 9.14 17.42
CA TYR A 199 -2.05 9.99 16.40
C TYR A 199 -3.13 10.91 16.98
N GLY A 200 -3.96 10.40 17.89
CA GLY A 200 -4.93 11.20 18.64
C GLY A 200 -4.26 12.30 19.45
N ARG A 201 -3.19 11.99 20.18
CA ARG A 201 -2.43 12.96 20.98
C ARG A 201 -1.84 14.09 20.15
N VAL A 202 -1.25 13.78 18.99
CA VAL A 202 -0.57 14.78 18.17
C VAL A 202 -1.53 15.56 17.26
N SER A 203 -2.60 14.93 16.77
CA SER A 203 -3.58 15.57 15.88
C SER A 203 -4.67 16.33 16.64
N ASN A 204 -5.08 15.84 17.81
CA ASN A 204 -6.15 16.39 18.63
C ASN A 204 -5.87 16.22 20.14
N PRO A 205 -4.95 16.98 20.70
CA PRO A 205 -4.54 16.82 22.11
C PRO A 205 -5.68 17.00 23.11
N ASP A 206 -6.73 17.74 22.78
CA ASP A 206 -7.85 18.01 23.69
C ASP A 206 -8.72 16.77 23.90
N THR A 207 -8.89 15.93 22.90
CA THR A 207 -9.76 14.75 22.95
C THR A 207 -9.00 13.43 22.94
N GLY A 208 -7.77 13.42 22.42
CA GLY A 208 -6.98 12.21 22.19
C GLY A 208 -7.54 11.29 21.10
N VAL A 209 -8.50 11.77 20.30
CA VAL A 209 -9.06 11.02 19.17
C VAL A 209 -8.49 11.61 17.89
N PRO A 210 -8.02 10.78 16.93
CA PRO A 210 -7.51 11.26 15.66
C PRO A 210 -8.45 12.25 14.97
N ALA A 211 -7.89 13.35 14.44
CA ALA A 211 -8.67 14.39 13.78
C ALA A 211 -8.03 14.76 12.45
N MET A 212 -8.87 15.14 11.48
CA MET A 212 -8.37 15.79 10.27
C MET A 212 -7.69 17.10 10.58
N GLY A 213 -6.68 17.46 9.78
CA GLY A 213 -6.00 18.73 9.86
C GLY A 213 -6.97 19.91 9.85
N GLY A 214 -7.07 20.55 10.99
CA GLY A 214 -7.90 21.70 11.23
C GLY A 214 -7.72 22.10 12.69
N THR A 215 -7.68 23.38 12.93
CA THR A 215 -7.62 23.90 14.30
C THR A 215 -8.84 23.42 15.07
N ALA A 216 -8.70 23.21 16.37
CA ALA A 216 -9.82 22.98 17.30
C ALA A 216 -10.98 23.96 17.15
N SER A 217 -10.79 25.07 16.44
CA SER A 217 -11.78 26.07 16.11
C SER A 217 -12.86 25.61 15.12
N SER A 218 -12.71 24.48 14.44
CA SER A 218 -13.74 23.96 13.53
C SER A 218 -14.85 23.18 14.24
N GLY A 219 -14.91 23.19 15.57
CA GLY A 219 -15.97 22.53 16.34
C GLY A 219 -15.98 21.01 16.20
N GLY A 220 -14.94 20.45 15.58
CA GLY A 220 -14.85 19.05 15.24
C GLY A 220 -14.53 18.22 16.48
N ASN A 221 -15.50 17.49 16.96
CA ASN A 221 -15.21 16.17 17.50
C ASN A 221 -14.34 15.48 16.47
N GLY A 222 -13.15 14.98 16.84
CA GLY A 222 -12.26 14.29 15.92
C GLY A 222 -13.02 13.26 15.09
N MET A 223 -12.52 12.89 13.89
CA MET A 223 -13.22 11.92 13.07
C MET A 223 -13.38 10.61 13.83
N MET A 224 -14.62 10.28 14.09
CA MET A 224 -14.99 9.07 14.84
C MET A 224 -14.89 7.81 13.97
N ASN A 225 -14.40 7.97 12.73
CA ASN A 225 -14.30 6.89 11.77
C ASN A 225 -13.18 5.91 12.14
N VAL A 226 -13.50 4.63 12.03
CA VAL A 226 -12.54 3.54 12.17
C VAL A 226 -12.79 2.47 11.13
N MET A 227 -11.72 1.91 10.61
CA MET A 227 -11.76 0.75 9.73
C MET A 227 -11.34 -0.48 10.53
N VAL A 228 -12.10 -1.56 10.39
CA VAL A 228 -11.87 -2.81 11.12
C VAL A 228 -11.80 -3.96 10.13
N GLY A 229 -10.75 -4.77 10.22
CA GLY A 229 -10.59 -5.97 9.41
C GLY A 229 -10.03 -7.14 10.20
N SER A 230 -10.10 -8.33 9.61
CA SER A 230 -9.53 -9.52 10.22
C SER A 230 -8.01 -9.54 10.06
N SER A 231 -7.28 -9.77 11.16
CA SER A 231 -5.83 -10.02 11.12
C SER A 231 -5.46 -11.29 10.37
N GLU A 232 -6.42 -12.20 10.20
CA GLU A 232 -6.28 -13.47 9.49
C GLU A 232 -6.50 -13.31 7.98
N ALA A 233 -7.08 -12.17 7.55
CA ALA A 233 -7.40 -11.85 6.16
C ALA A 233 -7.07 -10.38 5.84
N TRP A 234 -5.85 -9.98 6.13
CA TRP A 234 -5.36 -8.59 6.02
C TRP A 234 -5.50 -7.99 4.62
N GLN A 235 -5.57 -8.83 3.57
CA GLN A 235 -5.75 -8.38 2.19
C GLN A 235 -6.99 -7.49 2.01
N TYR A 236 -8.04 -7.74 2.78
CA TYR A 236 -9.25 -6.92 2.76
C TYR A 236 -9.04 -5.51 3.33
N MET A 237 -8.00 -5.32 4.16
CA MET A 237 -7.66 -4.01 4.73
C MET A 237 -6.81 -3.14 3.80
N LEU A 238 -6.23 -3.69 2.72
CA LEU A 238 -5.38 -2.93 1.82
C LEU A 238 -6.07 -1.67 1.25
N PRO A 239 -7.34 -1.70 0.80
CA PRO A 239 -8.02 -0.48 0.32
C PRO A 239 -8.18 0.59 1.39
N ALA A 240 -8.27 0.19 2.67
CA ALA A 240 -8.34 1.13 3.80
C ALA A 240 -7.04 1.90 4.01
N THR A 241 -5.88 1.40 3.56
CA THR A 241 -4.60 2.11 3.67
C THR A 241 -4.65 3.44 2.92
N HIS A 242 -5.16 3.45 1.71
CA HIS A 242 -5.31 4.67 0.93
C HIS A 242 -6.33 5.63 1.53
N TRP A 243 -7.42 5.10 2.11
CA TRP A 243 -8.38 5.92 2.81
C TRP A 243 -7.80 6.54 4.09
N ALA A 244 -7.11 5.76 4.92
CA ALA A 244 -6.51 6.26 6.15
C ALA A 244 -5.40 7.30 5.90
N SER A 245 -4.72 7.18 4.76
CA SER A 245 -3.77 8.19 4.28
C SER A 245 -4.47 9.48 3.80
N HIS A 246 -5.67 9.37 3.24
CA HIS A 246 -6.46 10.52 2.75
C HIS A 246 -7.23 11.23 3.88
N MET A 247 -7.75 10.47 4.83
CA MET A 247 -8.62 10.97 5.90
C MET A 247 -8.21 10.33 7.23
N ALA A 248 -8.13 11.12 8.29
CA ALA A 248 -7.77 10.65 9.62
C ALA A 248 -8.71 9.54 10.12
N THR A 249 -8.31 8.29 9.95
CA THR A 249 -9.10 7.10 10.24
C THR A 249 -8.24 6.07 10.96
N GLY A 250 -8.67 5.61 12.13
CA GLY A 250 -7.98 4.52 12.83
C GLY A 250 -8.15 3.19 12.10
N LEU A 251 -7.08 2.41 12.01
CA LEU A 251 -7.10 1.05 11.45
C LEU A 251 -6.95 0.05 12.58
N PHE A 252 -7.93 -0.85 12.74
CA PHE A 252 -7.95 -1.82 13.83
C PHE A 252 -8.17 -3.23 13.33
N TRP A 253 -7.73 -4.16 14.14
CA TRP A 253 -7.79 -5.58 13.84
C TRP A 253 -8.74 -6.31 14.78
N VAL A 254 -9.42 -7.29 14.23
CA VAL A 254 -10.16 -8.33 14.94
C VAL A 254 -9.71 -9.70 14.44
N THR A 255 -10.08 -10.78 15.11
CA THR A 255 -10.07 -12.11 14.50
C THR A 255 -11.40 -12.38 13.84
N HIS A 256 -11.55 -13.53 13.18
CA HIS A 256 -12.84 -13.92 12.63
C HIS A 256 -13.96 -13.86 13.69
N ASP A 257 -13.69 -14.32 14.93
CA ASP A 257 -14.71 -14.54 15.97
C ASP A 257 -14.56 -13.66 17.22
N THR A 258 -13.50 -12.83 17.32
CA THR A 258 -13.26 -12.04 18.54
C THR A 258 -12.91 -10.60 18.25
N VAL A 259 -13.33 -9.69 19.13
CA VAL A 259 -12.84 -8.31 19.19
C VAL A 259 -11.82 -8.21 20.34
N PRO A 260 -10.53 -8.11 20.06
CA PRO A 260 -9.49 -8.00 21.10
C PRO A 260 -9.69 -6.79 22.01
N GLU A 261 -9.25 -6.90 23.26
CA GLU A 261 -9.39 -5.83 24.25
C GLU A 261 -8.77 -4.50 23.81
N ALA A 262 -7.63 -4.54 23.14
CA ALA A 262 -6.98 -3.34 22.60
C ALA A 262 -7.89 -2.61 21.59
N THR A 263 -8.53 -3.34 20.69
CA THR A 263 -9.52 -2.79 19.73
C THR A 263 -10.74 -2.22 20.49
N VAL A 264 -11.24 -2.92 21.51
CA VAL A 264 -12.32 -2.42 22.37
C VAL A 264 -11.91 -1.09 23.04
N ASN A 265 -10.68 -0.98 23.54
CA ASN A 265 -10.19 0.21 24.22
C ASN A 265 -10.10 1.41 23.24
N ALA A 266 -9.64 1.17 22.01
CA ALA A 266 -9.66 2.18 20.95
C ALA A 266 -11.08 2.67 20.62
N LEU A 267 -12.04 1.77 20.51
CA LEU A 267 -13.43 2.11 20.27
C LEU A 267 -14.08 2.88 21.44
N LYS A 268 -13.77 2.50 22.68
CA LYS A 268 -14.26 3.20 23.89
C LYS A 268 -13.80 4.66 23.95
N ARG A 269 -12.62 5.02 23.43
CA ARG A 269 -12.17 6.42 23.35
C ARG A 269 -13.15 7.27 22.53
N ARG A 270 -13.88 6.70 21.59
CA ARG A 270 -14.88 7.36 20.75
C ARG A 270 -16.26 7.52 21.41
N ARG A 271 -16.39 7.08 22.67
CA ARG A 271 -17.55 7.33 23.58
C ARG A 271 -18.90 6.99 22.96
N GLY A 272 -19.00 5.88 22.22
CA GLY A 272 -20.23 5.43 21.57
C GLY A 272 -20.55 6.16 20.26
N MET A 273 -19.69 7.04 19.78
CA MET A 273 -19.88 7.81 18.55
C MET A 273 -19.01 7.28 17.39
N ALA A 274 -18.47 6.08 17.49
CA ALA A 274 -17.68 5.51 16.42
C ALA A 274 -18.52 5.27 15.17
N HIS A 275 -17.99 5.59 14.00
CA HIS A 275 -18.46 5.09 12.72
C HIS A 275 -17.51 3.97 12.29
N ILE A 276 -17.96 2.74 12.42
CA ILE A 276 -17.13 1.53 12.27
C ILE A 276 -17.41 0.92 10.90
N TYR A 277 -16.37 0.87 10.06
CA TYR A 277 -16.44 0.26 8.73
C TYR A 277 -15.69 -1.06 8.76
N VAL A 278 -16.42 -2.17 8.59
CA VAL A 278 -15.86 -3.52 8.58
C VAL A 278 -15.53 -3.91 7.14
N LEU A 279 -14.25 -4.18 6.88
CA LEU A 279 -13.80 -4.63 5.56
C LEU A 279 -13.76 -6.16 5.49
N GLY A 280 -14.37 -6.68 4.44
CA GLY A 280 -14.55 -8.11 4.21
C GLY A 280 -15.91 -8.63 4.66
N GLY A 281 -16.29 -9.79 4.11
CA GLY A 281 -17.58 -10.44 4.36
C GLY A 281 -17.64 -11.22 5.68
N PRO A 282 -18.76 -11.95 5.90
CA PRO A 282 -18.94 -12.75 7.11
C PRO A 282 -17.87 -13.84 7.32
N ASP A 283 -17.25 -14.31 6.25
CA ASP A 283 -16.18 -15.33 6.32
C ASP A 283 -14.84 -14.73 6.84
N GLN A 284 -14.67 -13.43 6.85
CA GLN A 284 -13.51 -12.75 7.39
C GLN A 284 -13.78 -12.18 8.77
N VAL A 285 -14.96 -11.59 8.98
CA VAL A 285 -15.41 -11.01 10.24
C VAL A 285 -16.83 -11.46 10.50
N SER A 286 -17.04 -12.33 11.48
CA SER A 286 -18.33 -12.95 11.74
C SER A 286 -19.42 -11.95 12.13
N ALA A 287 -20.68 -12.36 11.99
CA ALA A 287 -21.82 -11.55 12.43
C ALA A 287 -21.80 -11.28 13.95
N ALA A 288 -21.26 -12.20 14.75
CA ALA A 288 -21.09 -12.03 16.18
C ALA A 288 -20.11 -10.90 16.51
N VAL A 289 -18.98 -10.79 15.79
CA VAL A 289 -18.03 -9.69 15.92
C VAL A 289 -18.69 -8.37 15.51
N VAL A 290 -19.43 -8.30 14.41
CA VAL A 290 -20.18 -7.10 14.01
C VAL A 290 -21.17 -6.67 15.08
N GLN A 291 -21.91 -7.61 15.69
CA GLN A 291 -22.81 -7.33 16.78
C GLN A 291 -22.08 -6.81 18.03
N GLN A 292 -20.87 -7.31 18.34
CA GLN A 292 -20.08 -6.80 19.43
C GLN A 292 -19.57 -5.38 19.14
N LEU A 293 -19.10 -5.10 17.93
CA LEU A 293 -18.67 -3.78 17.49
C LEU A 293 -19.79 -2.74 17.59
N SER A 294 -21.03 -3.12 17.29
CA SER A 294 -22.18 -2.20 17.33
C SER A 294 -22.50 -1.62 18.72
N GLN A 295 -21.89 -2.16 19.78
CA GLN A 295 -21.98 -1.59 21.12
C GLN A 295 -21.19 -0.27 21.28
N TYR A 296 -20.28 0.02 20.35
CA TYR A 296 -19.39 1.19 20.39
C TYR A 296 -19.73 2.27 19.38
N GLY A 297 -20.70 2.03 18.50
CA GLY A 297 -21.12 2.99 17.48
C GLY A 297 -21.90 2.35 16.33
N SER A 298 -22.09 3.12 15.25
CA SER A 298 -22.69 2.60 14.03
C SER A 298 -21.70 1.68 13.31
N VAL A 299 -22.20 0.58 12.72
CA VAL A 299 -21.37 -0.36 11.97
C VAL A 299 -21.92 -0.49 10.56
N SER A 300 -21.03 -0.29 9.58
CA SER A 300 -21.28 -0.54 8.17
C SER A 300 -20.26 -1.55 7.65
N ARG A 301 -20.72 -2.55 6.88
CA ARG A 301 -19.83 -3.51 6.24
C ARG A 301 -19.53 -3.05 4.83
N ILE A 302 -18.24 -3.07 4.48
CA ILE A 302 -17.77 -2.86 3.11
C ILE A 302 -17.40 -4.24 2.57
N ASP A 303 -18.34 -4.84 1.92
CA ASP A 303 -18.18 -6.10 1.21
C ASP A 303 -18.75 -5.97 -0.21
N ASN A 304 -18.95 -7.09 -0.88
CA ASN A 304 -19.37 -7.11 -2.28
C ASN A 304 -20.85 -6.92 -2.51
N ASP A 305 -21.64 -6.73 -1.47
CA ASP A 305 -23.07 -6.46 -1.57
C ASP A 305 -23.35 -5.03 -2.04
N ASP A 306 -22.64 -4.62 -3.10
CA ASP A 306 -22.89 -3.34 -3.74
C ASP A 306 -24.23 -3.40 -4.51
N PRO A 307 -25.28 -2.69 -4.05
CA PRO A 307 -26.57 -2.65 -4.74
C PRO A 307 -26.47 -2.03 -6.15
N ILE A 308 -25.32 -1.44 -6.49
CA ILE A 308 -25.04 -0.89 -7.83
C ILE A 308 -24.40 -1.97 -8.74
N ALA A 309 -23.92 -3.07 -8.21
CA ALA A 309 -23.41 -4.18 -9.02
C ALA A 309 -24.55 -4.95 -9.69
N PHE A 310 -25.04 -4.39 -10.77
CA PHE A 310 -26.15 -4.91 -11.57
C PHE A 310 -26.06 -6.43 -11.79
N ASN A 311 -26.94 -7.19 -11.13
CA ASN A 311 -27.28 -8.59 -11.41
C ASN A 311 -26.15 -9.63 -11.34
N LYS A 312 -25.02 -9.38 -10.66
CA LYS A 312 -24.02 -10.41 -10.41
C LYS A 312 -24.07 -10.82 -8.94
N PRO A 313 -23.98 -12.12 -8.63
CA PRO A 313 -23.84 -12.53 -7.23
C PRO A 313 -22.57 -11.89 -6.66
N PRO A 314 -22.62 -11.38 -5.43
CA PRO A 314 -21.47 -10.80 -4.79
C PRO A 314 -20.35 -11.85 -4.71
N LYS A 315 -19.16 -11.46 -5.12
CA LYS A 315 -17.96 -12.29 -5.01
C LYS A 315 -17.13 -11.74 -3.87
N ASN A 316 -17.20 -12.41 -2.73
CA ASN A 316 -16.44 -11.99 -1.56
C ASN A 316 -14.95 -12.29 -1.75
N ASP A 317 -14.24 -11.34 -2.36
CA ASP A 317 -12.80 -11.35 -2.56
C ASP A 317 -12.21 -9.94 -2.42
N PRO A 318 -10.90 -9.80 -2.18
CA PRO A 318 -10.26 -8.50 -1.97
C PRO A 318 -10.41 -7.54 -3.15
N VAL A 319 -10.44 -8.05 -4.40
CA VAL A 319 -10.59 -7.23 -5.63
C VAL A 319 -11.96 -6.56 -5.63
N SER A 320 -13.01 -7.35 -5.45
CA SER A 320 -14.38 -6.85 -5.43
C SER A 320 -14.66 -5.94 -4.23
N SER A 321 -14.06 -6.24 -3.07
CA SER A 321 -14.13 -5.38 -1.88
C SER A 321 -13.49 -4.02 -2.11
N ALA A 322 -12.34 -3.97 -2.79
CA ALA A 322 -11.69 -2.72 -3.16
C ALA A 322 -12.56 -1.86 -4.10
N ILE A 323 -13.22 -2.50 -5.08
CA ILE A 323 -14.15 -1.83 -5.98
C ILE A 323 -15.39 -1.30 -5.23
N ALA A 324 -15.95 -2.10 -4.31
CA ALA A 324 -17.08 -1.68 -3.49
C ALA A 324 -16.71 -0.42 -2.67
N PHE A 325 -15.52 -0.38 -2.08
CA PHE A 325 -15.05 0.79 -1.33
C PHE A 325 -14.80 2.00 -2.24
N ALA A 326 -14.26 1.82 -3.44
CA ALA A 326 -14.08 2.90 -4.40
C ALA A 326 -15.40 3.56 -4.82
N LYS A 327 -16.49 2.79 -4.89
CA LYS A 327 -17.85 3.29 -5.23
C LYS A 327 -18.61 3.84 -4.03
N MET A 328 -18.35 3.33 -2.84
CA MET A 328 -19.10 3.65 -1.63
C MET A 328 -19.02 5.14 -1.28
N TRP A 329 -20.11 5.64 -0.73
CA TRP A 329 -20.15 6.91 -0.02
C TRP A 329 -21.12 6.81 1.17
N ASP A 330 -20.61 7.09 2.36
CA ASP A 330 -21.41 7.29 3.56
C ASP A 330 -21.41 8.76 3.98
N PRO A 331 -22.52 9.49 3.78
CA PRO A 331 -22.59 10.90 4.14
C PRO A 331 -22.56 11.15 5.66
N MET A 332 -22.91 10.16 6.49
CA MET A 332 -22.89 10.29 7.96
C MET A 332 -21.46 10.30 8.50
N GLY A 333 -20.63 9.36 8.06
CA GLY A 333 -19.22 9.31 8.40
C GLY A 333 -18.34 10.13 7.47
N MET A 334 -18.88 10.60 6.33
CA MET A 334 -18.10 11.18 5.22
C MET A 334 -16.98 10.23 4.78
N VAL A 335 -17.32 8.95 4.61
CA VAL A 335 -16.38 7.89 4.25
C VAL A 335 -16.73 7.31 2.90
N GLY A 336 -15.70 7.05 2.10
CA GLY A 336 -15.80 6.45 0.78
C GLY A 336 -15.46 7.42 -0.34
N TRP A 337 -15.07 6.86 -1.48
CA TRP A 337 -14.55 7.63 -2.59
C TRP A 337 -15.63 8.17 -3.54
N ASN A 338 -16.82 7.57 -3.52
CA ASN A 338 -17.96 7.96 -4.38
C ASN A 338 -17.63 7.97 -5.88
N ILE A 339 -16.75 7.08 -6.33
CA ILE A 339 -16.31 7.08 -7.73
C ILE A 339 -17.21 6.16 -8.55
N THR A 340 -18.16 6.77 -9.22
CA THR A 340 -19.14 6.12 -10.11
C THR A 340 -19.15 6.67 -11.53
N GLY A 341 -18.23 7.56 -11.85
CA GLY A 341 -18.07 8.20 -13.16
C GLY A 341 -16.63 8.60 -13.45
N PRO A 342 -16.35 9.24 -14.58
CA PRO A 342 -15.00 9.61 -15.01
C PRO A 342 -14.45 10.85 -14.28
N GLY A 343 -13.15 11.09 -14.45
CA GLY A 343 -12.46 12.26 -13.91
C GLY A 343 -11.71 12.00 -12.62
N HIS A 344 -11.23 10.77 -12.42
CA HIS A 344 -10.61 10.33 -11.19
C HIS A 344 -9.24 9.69 -11.40
N GLY A 345 -8.43 9.71 -10.33
CA GLY A 345 -7.22 8.92 -10.20
C GLY A 345 -7.51 7.56 -9.56
N PHE A 346 -6.65 6.60 -9.83
CA PHE A 346 -6.66 5.26 -9.23
C PHE A 346 -5.24 4.80 -8.94
N THR A 347 -5.10 3.91 -7.97
CA THR A 347 -3.88 3.16 -7.73
C THR A 347 -4.19 1.67 -7.91
N LEU A 348 -3.41 0.96 -8.72
CA LEU A 348 -3.58 -0.47 -9.00
C LEU A 348 -2.38 -1.26 -8.48
N VAL A 349 -2.63 -2.24 -7.61
CA VAL A 349 -1.62 -3.09 -6.97
C VAL A 349 -2.06 -4.55 -7.03
N ASN A 350 -1.09 -5.47 -7.13
CA ASN A 350 -1.38 -6.88 -6.93
C ASN A 350 -1.67 -7.16 -5.44
N VAL A 351 -2.72 -7.90 -5.14
CA VAL A 351 -3.16 -8.22 -3.76
C VAL A 351 -2.07 -8.88 -2.91
N ASN A 352 -1.12 -9.55 -3.54
CA ASN A 352 0.01 -10.19 -2.86
C ASN A 352 1.22 -9.25 -2.66
N ASP A 353 1.20 -8.05 -3.24
CA ASP A 353 2.24 -7.04 -3.10
C ASP A 353 1.80 -5.95 -2.08
N TRP A 354 1.61 -6.38 -0.84
CA TRP A 354 1.16 -5.48 0.22
C TRP A 354 2.16 -4.34 0.49
N GLN A 355 3.44 -4.59 0.24
CA GLN A 355 4.47 -3.56 0.39
C GLN A 355 4.23 -2.40 -0.58
N ALA A 356 3.91 -2.71 -1.84
CA ALA A 356 3.54 -1.69 -2.81
C ALA A 356 2.25 -0.96 -2.41
N ALA A 357 1.25 -1.68 -1.88
CA ALA A 357 0.00 -1.07 -1.41
C ALA A 357 0.24 -0.08 -0.25
N VAL A 358 1.04 -0.46 0.75
CA VAL A 358 1.36 0.41 1.89
C VAL A 358 2.25 1.58 1.46
N ALA A 359 3.31 1.32 0.68
CA ALA A 359 4.22 2.36 0.21
C ALA A 359 3.52 3.40 -0.68
N SER A 360 2.46 3.00 -1.40
CA SER A 360 1.72 3.90 -2.29
C SER A 360 0.61 4.69 -1.60
N ALA A 361 0.30 4.42 -0.35
CA ALA A 361 -0.74 5.13 0.38
C ALA A 361 -0.60 6.67 0.33
N PRO A 362 0.61 7.27 0.35
CA PRO A 362 0.78 8.71 0.21
C PRO A 362 0.25 9.30 -1.11
N LEU A 363 0.08 8.50 -2.18
CA LEU A 363 -0.59 8.96 -3.42
C LEU A 363 -2.04 9.41 -3.18
N SER A 364 -2.65 8.94 -2.09
CA SER A 364 -3.99 9.35 -1.68
C SER A 364 -4.00 10.54 -0.71
N HIS A 365 -2.86 10.86 -0.10
CA HIS A 365 -2.70 12.04 0.75
C HIS A 365 -2.29 13.26 -0.08
N ILE A 366 -1.30 13.08 -0.94
CA ILE A 366 -0.84 14.04 -1.94
C ILE A 366 -0.94 13.40 -3.33
N GLY A 367 -1.00 14.17 -4.39
CA GLY A 367 -1.21 13.65 -5.74
C GLY A 367 -2.69 13.59 -6.13
N PHE A 368 -3.20 12.43 -6.56
CA PHE A 368 -4.55 12.34 -7.11
C PHE A 368 -5.65 12.03 -6.10
N HIS A 369 -5.32 11.82 -4.84
CA HIS A 369 -6.29 11.38 -3.82
C HIS A 369 -7.08 10.15 -4.27
N ALA A 370 -6.37 9.12 -4.71
CA ALA A 370 -6.92 7.99 -5.46
C ALA A 370 -7.22 6.78 -4.57
N PRO A 371 -8.33 6.05 -4.77
CA PRO A 371 -8.54 4.77 -4.13
C PRO A 371 -7.52 3.74 -4.59
N LEU A 372 -7.24 2.77 -3.70
CA LEU A 372 -6.51 1.56 -4.05
C LEU A 372 -7.46 0.55 -4.67
N LEU A 373 -7.14 0.11 -5.87
CA LEU A 373 -7.74 -1.04 -6.54
C LEU A 373 -6.75 -2.21 -6.51
N LEU A 374 -7.29 -3.42 -6.41
CA LEU A 374 -6.48 -4.62 -6.29
C LEU A 374 -6.68 -5.53 -7.50
N THR A 375 -5.60 -6.14 -7.97
CA THR A 375 -5.64 -7.27 -8.91
C THR A 375 -5.15 -8.54 -8.22
N ASP A 376 -5.83 -9.66 -8.44
CA ASP A 376 -5.44 -10.99 -7.94
C ASP A 376 -4.73 -11.83 -9.00
N ASN A 377 -4.51 -11.26 -10.18
CA ASN A 377 -3.88 -11.92 -11.31
C ASN A 377 -2.75 -11.04 -11.87
N ALA A 378 -1.57 -11.62 -12.02
CA ALA A 378 -0.43 -10.88 -12.54
C ALA A 378 -0.53 -10.63 -14.06
N ASP A 379 -1.12 -11.54 -14.83
CA ASP A 379 -1.07 -11.53 -16.31
C ASP A 379 -2.24 -10.79 -16.93
N THR A 380 -3.44 -10.92 -16.35
CA THR A 380 -4.68 -10.40 -16.97
C THR A 380 -5.47 -9.56 -15.98
N LEU A 381 -6.07 -8.48 -16.47
CA LEU A 381 -6.95 -7.65 -15.66
C LEU A 381 -8.20 -8.46 -15.27
N PRO A 382 -8.49 -8.63 -13.97
CA PRO A 382 -9.70 -9.31 -13.51
C PRO A 382 -10.96 -8.69 -14.11
N LYS A 383 -11.94 -9.55 -14.45
CA LYS A 383 -13.19 -9.07 -15.09
C LYS A 383 -13.93 -8.01 -14.26
N ALA A 384 -13.90 -8.13 -12.94
CA ALA A 384 -14.53 -7.12 -12.05
C ALA A 384 -13.87 -5.75 -12.20
N LEU A 385 -12.53 -5.69 -12.31
CA LEU A 385 -11.80 -4.45 -12.57
C LEU A 385 -12.07 -3.91 -13.97
N GLU A 386 -12.07 -4.78 -14.98
CA GLU A 386 -12.41 -4.36 -16.35
C GLU A 386 -13.81 -3.74 -16.41
N ASP A 387 -14.79 -4.36 -15.75
CA ASP A 387 -16.16 -3.84 -15.66
C ASP A 387 -16.21 -2.49 -14.93
N TYR A 388 -15.48 -2.36 -13.83
CA TYR A 388 -15.42 -1.11 -13.08
C TYR A 388 -14.74 0.01 -13.86
N PHE A 389 -13.57 -0.24 -14.44
CA PHE A 389 -12.89 0.75 -15.29
C PHE A 389 -13.75 1.16 -16.51
N THR A 390 -14.48 0.20 -17.08
CA THR A 390 -15.43 0.48 -18.18
C THR A 390 -16.59 1.35 -17.71
N MET A 391 -17.13 1.09 -16.53
CA MET A 391 -18.23 1.85 -15.93
C MET A 391 -17.84 3.32 -15.70
N VAL A 392 -16.60 3.57 -15.22
CA VAL A 392 -16.10 4.92 -14.95
C VAL A 392 -15.31 5.52 -16.13
N ALA A 393 -15.29 4.85 -17.29
CA ALA A 393 -14.53 5.32 -18.44
C ALA A 393 -15.03 6.67 -18.95
N PRO A 394 -14.13 7.56 -19.40
CA PRO A 394 -14.52 8.84 -19.96
C PRO A 394 -15.30 8.69 -21.26
N SER A 395 -16.28 9.56 -21.46
CA SER A 395 -17.03 9.68 -22.69
C SER A 395 -16.92 11.08 -23.27
N TYR A 396 -16.94 11.19 -24.60
CA TYR A 396 -17.00 12.50 -25.24
C TYR A 396 -18.39 13.11 -25.05
N LEU A 397 -18.49 14.14 -24.26
CA LEU A 397 -19.69 14.96 -24.22
C LEU A 397 -19.59 16.15 -25.18
N ASN A 398 -18.39 16.76 -25.26
CA ASN A 398 -18.13 17.90 -26.15
C ASN A 398 -16.91 17.62 -27.05
N THR A 399 -15.72 17.92 -26.55
CA THR A 399 -14.47 17.68 -27.26
C THR A 399 -13.50 16.83 -26.42
N PRO A 400 -12.67 15.99 -27.08
CA PRO A 400 -11.65 15.21 -26.37
C PRO A 400 -10.68 16.06 -25.53
N ALA A 401 -10.42 17.30 -25.93
CA ALA A 401 -9.48 18.17 -25.25
C ALA A 401 -9.95 18.69 -23.88
N GLN A 402 -11.23 18.54 -23.57
CA GLN A 402 -11.82 19.11 -22.35
C GLN A 402 -11.89 18.12 -21.18
N GLY A 403 -11.63 16.83 -21.40
CA GLY A 403 -11.82 15.81 -20.37
C GLY A 403 -13.30 15.58 -19.98
N PRO A 404 -13.60 14.99 -18.87
CA PRO A 404 -12.67 14.52 -17.81
C PRO A 404 -11.89 13.26 -18.22
N TYR A 405 -10.70 13.09 -17.62
CA TYR A 405 -9.83 11.96 -17.86
C TYR A 405 -9.69 11.11 -16.57
N ASN A 406 -9.43 9.82 -16.73
CA ASN A 406 -8.99 8.96 -15.63
C ASN A 406 -7.47 8.74 -15.74
N MET A 407 -6.81 8.63 -14.59
CA MET A 407 -5.39 8.34 -14.51
C MET A 407 -5.17 7.19 -13.52
N THR A 408 -4.23 6.30 -13.79
CA THR A 408 -3.94 5.17 -12.92
C THR A 408 -2.45 5.04 -12.65
N TYR A 409 -2.06 5.04 -11.36
CA TYR A 409 -0.76 4.58 -10.92
C TYR A 409 -0.77 3.05 -10.86
N VAL A 410 0.17 2.42 -11.54
CA VAL A 410 0.37 0.97 -11.50
C VAL A 410 1.62 0.69 -10.68
N LEU A 411 1.48 -0.02 -9.56
CA LEU A 411 2.57 -0.31 -8.66
C LEU A 411 3.13 -1.71 -8.89
N GLY A 412 4.44 -1.84 -8.68
CA GLY A 412 5.12 -3.11 -8.81
C GLY A 412 5.69 -3.37 -10.20
N THR A 413 6.42 -4.47 -10.29
CA THR A 413 7.08 -4.93 -11.53
C THR A 413 6.07 -5.55 -12.50
N PHE A 414 6.52 -5.91 -13.70
CA PHE A 414 5.67 -6.66 -14.63
C PHE A 414 5.34 -8.08 -14.16
N ALA A 415 6.05 -8.60 -13.16
CA ALA A 415 5.71 -9.87 -12.53
C ALA A 415 4.49 -9.77 -11.59
N GLN A 416 4.23 -8.59 -11.02
CA GLN A 416 3.05 -8.35 -10.19
C GLN A 416 1.84 -7.86 -11.00
N VAL A 417 2.08 -6.92 -11.92
CA VAL A 417 1.06 -6.39 -12.83
C VAL A 417 1.67 -6.30 -14.22
N SER A 418 1.33 -7.23 -15.11
CA SER A 418 1.93 -7.33 -16.44
C SER A 418 1.67 -6.11 -17.32
N TRP A 419 2.51 -5.96 -18.36
CA TRP A 419 2.28 -4.94 -19.38
C TRP A 419 0.92 -5.05 -20.08
N PRO A 420 0.45 -6.25 -20.48
CA PRO A 420 -0.90 -6.39 -21.07
C PRO A 420 -2.00 -5.88 -20.15
N GLN A 421 -1.88 -6.10 -18.83
CA GLN A 421 -2.83 -5.61 -17.84
C GLN A 421 -2.82 -4.08 -17.75
N GLN A 422 -1.64 -3.48 -17.65
CA GLN A 422 -1.48 -2.02 -17.68
C GLN A 422 -2.01 -1.41 -18.98
N ALA A 423 -1.68 -2.01 -20.13
CA ALA A 423 -2.15 -1.57 -21.43
C ALA A 423 -3.69 -1.67 -21.58
N LYS A 424 -4.30 -2.67 -20.94
CA LYS A 424 -5.76 -2.80 -20.91
C LYS A 424 -6.40 -1.67 -20.11
N VAL A 425 -5.84 -1.33 -18.94
CA VAL A 425 -6.29 -0.18 -18.13
C VAL A 425 -6.14 1.12 -18.92
N ASP A 426 -4.98 1.36 -19.56
CA ASP A 426 -4.76 2.52 -20.42
C ASP A 426 -5.81 2.62 -21.53
N PHE A 427 -6.06 1.49 -22.21
CA PHE A 427 -7.05 1.45 -23.31
C PHE A 427 -8.47 1.79 -22.85
N ILE A 428 -8.90 1.25 -21.69
CA ILE A 428 -10.25 1.52 -21.16
C ILE A 428 -10.36 2.97 -20.68
N SER A 429 -9.31 3.49 -20.05
CA SER A 429 -9.26 4.86 -19.52
C SER A 429 -9.08 5.93 -20.60
N GLU A 430 -8.77 5.54 -21.83
CA GLU A 430 -8.67 6.47 -22.96
C GLU A 430 -10.04 7.06 -23.29
N MET A 431 -10.06 8.32 -23.68
CA MET A 431 -11.27 9.09 -23.97
C MET A 431 -12.20 8.50 -25.03
N SER A 432 -11.79 7.55 -25.82
CA SER A 432 -12.67 6.94 -26.81
C SER A 432 -13.29 5.62 -26.33
N ASN A 433 -14.01 5.66 -25.23
CA ASN A 433 -14.78 4.49 -24.80
C ASN A 433 -15.88 4.07 -25.82
N ARG A 434 -16.10 4.86 -26.87
CA ARG A 434 -16.90 4.46 -28.06
C ARG A 434 -16.54 3.06 -28.57
N ARG A 435 -15.28 2.65 -28.47
CA ARG A 435 -14.85 1.31 -28.88
C ARG A 435 -15.39 0.24 -27.95
N VAL A 436 -15.38 0.51 -26.66
CA VAL A 436 -15.91 -0.40 -25.63
C VAL A 436 -17.42 -0.50 -25.77
N TRP A 437 -18.11 0.63 -25.85
CA TRP A 437 -19.56 0.66 -26.06
C TRP A 437 -20.01 -0.06 -27.34
N LYS A 438 -19.30 0.16 -28.44
CA LYS A 438 -19.61 -0.52 -29.72
C LYS A 438 -19.41 -2.03 -29.62
N GLN A 439 -18.42 -2.47 -28.87
CA GLN A 439 -18.11 -3.88 -28.70
C GLN A 439 -19.12 -4.58 -27.80
N GLU A 440 -19.59 -3.94 -26.72
CA GLU A 440 -20.48 -4.55 -25.75
C GLU A 440 -21.98 -4.42 -26.10
N THR A 441 -22.39 -3.32 -26.69
CA THR A 441 -23.80 -3.06 -26.95
C THR A 441 -24.25 -3.39 -28.36
N GLY A 442 -23.33 -3.65 -29.27
CA GLY A 442 -23.65 -3.78 -30.70
C GLY A 442 -24.28 -2.52 -31.32
N SER A 443 -24.51 -1.51 -30.49
CA SER A 443 -25.10 -0.25 -30.86
C SER A 443 -24.05 0.66 -31.50
N MET A 444 -24.32 1.14 -32.62
CA MET A 444 -23.63 2.31 -33.16
C MET A 444 -23.97 3.44 -32.19
N TYR A 445 -23.04 3.81 -31.33
CA TYR A 445 -23.09 5.12 -30.74
C TYR A 445 -23.11 6.12 -31.88
N SER A 446 -24.30 6.57 -32.23
CA SER A 446 -24.44 7.78 -32.99
C SER A 446 -24.04 8.88 -32.01
N ALA A 447 -22.74 9.10 -31.88
CA ALA A 447 -22.33 10.36 -31.34
C ALA A 447 -23.08 11.38 -32.15
N GLY A 448 -23.81 12.19 -31.48
CA GLY A 448 -24.08 13.46 -32.06
C GLY A 448 -22.75 13.93 -32.60
N THR A 449 -22.65 14.02 -33.88
CA THR A 449 -21.58 14.73 -34.55
C THR A 449 -21.42 16.06 -33.83
N PRO A 450 -20.17 16.49 -33.58
CA PRO A 450 -19.92 17.79 -33.00
C PRO A 450 -20.66 18.88 -33.79
#